data_a060e04e0a49fff6b7d8410d1647121c
#
_entry.id   a060e04e0a49fff6b7d8410d1647121c
#
_cell.length_a   1.000
_cell.length_b   1.000
_cell.length_c   1.000
_cell.angle_alpha   90.00
_cell.angle_beta   90.00
_cell.angle_gamma   90.00
#
_symmetry.space_group_name_H-M   'P 1'
#
loop_
_entity.id
_entity.type
_entity.pdbx_description
1 polymer ?
#
loop_
_entity_poly.entity_id
_entity_poly.type
_entity_poly.pdbx_seq_one_letter_code
_entity_poly.pdbx_strand_id
1 'polypeptide(L)'
;MEIAVTYSADSDSLLVKGKGGGYHMTRKKARILVMLLSVVCLLSVTCLCFAEAPSILRYKHTSRITAYLGISGGMADCRGSVAPSEPVDCSLRVVLYKQSGSTWIQVASWTASAAGGATARLSKSTSVGSGTYKVVSYGTVAGENTSATSAIKSVP
;
A
#
# COMPACT_ATOMS: atom_id res chain seq x y z
N MET A 1 -10.73 5.05 -30.19
CA MET A 1 -10.04 4.38 -31.33
C MET A 1 -10.96 3.25 -31.77
N GLU A 2 -11.67 3.46 -32.86
CA GLU A 2 -12.71 2.54 -33.34
C GLU A 2 -12.08 1.62 -34.40
N ILE A 3 -12.06 0.32 -34.14
CA ILE A 3 -11.58 -0.72 -35.06
C ILE A 3 -12.82 -1.43 -35.59
N ALA A 4 -13.14 -1.20 -36.86
CA ALA A 4 -14.24 -1.91 -37.53
C ALA A 4 -13.71 -3.22 -38.10
N VAL A 5 -14.29 -4.34 -37.67
CA VAL A 5 -14.02 -5.68 -38.22
C VAL A 5 -15.25 -6.08 -39.06
N THR A 6 -15.07 -6.20 -40.37
CA THR A 6 -16.11 -6.66 -41.25
C THR A 6 -15.85 -8.09 -41.72
N TYR A 7 -16.82 -8.96 -41.61
CA TYR A 7 -16.79 -10.36 -42.07
C TYR A 7 -17.25 -10.44 -43.53
N SER A 8 -16.44 -10.96 -44.42
CA SER A 8 -16.84 -11.29 -45.78
C SER A 8 -17.14 -12.78 -45.88
N ALA A 9 -18.33 -13.12 -46.37
CA ALA A 9 -18.86 -14.50 -46.40
C ALA A 9 -18.24 -15.42 -47.46
N ASP A 10 -17.39 -14.92 -48.34
CA ASP A 10 -16.95 -15.69 -49.52
C ASP A 10 -15.44 -15.79 -49.73
N SER A 11 -14.62 -15.59 -48.75
CA SER A 11 -13.20 -15.91 -48.87
C SER A 11 -12.58 -16.16 -47.48
N ASP A 12 -11.64 -17.10 -47.45
CA ASP A 12 -10.88 -17.57 -46.28
C ASP A 12 -9.98 -16.46 -45.63
N SER A 13 -10.38 -15.18 -45.76
CA SER A 13 -9.59 -14.04 -45.33
C SER A 13 -10.41 -13.03 -44.51
N LEU A 14 -9.79 -12.54 -43.45
CA LEU A 14 -10.33 -11.48 -42.59
C LEU A 14 -9.70 -10.14 -42.98
N LEU A 15 -10.54 -9.14 -43.29
CA LEU A 15 -10.10 -7.79 -43.59
C LEU A 15 -10.15 -6.93 -42.35
N VAL A 16 -8.97 -6.53 -41.81
CA VAL A 16 -8.88 -5.57 -40.71
C VAL A 16 -8.55 -4.19 -41.27
N LYS A 17 -9.50 -3.27 -41.18
CA LYS A 17 -9.37 -1.90 -41.67
C LYS A 17 -8.92 -0.98 -40.54
N GLY A 18 -7.64 -0.57 -40.55
CA GLY A 18 -7.10 0.47 -39.67
C GLY A 18 -6.86 1.77 -40.45
N LYS A 19 -6.68 2.90 -39.73
CA LYS A 19 -6.45 4.24 -40.31
C LYS A 19 -5.08 4.30 -41.03
N GLY A 20 -5.01 3.82 -42.28
CA GLY A 20 -3.76 3.83 -43.07
C GLY A 20 -3.51 2.66 -44.00
N GLY A 21 -4.45 1.71 -44.16
CA GLY A 21 -4.33 0.59 -45.08
C GLY A 21 -4.98 -0.68 -44.56
N GLY A 22 -5.63 -1.43 -45.44
CA GLY A 22 -6.22 -2.74 -45.10
C GLY A 22 -5.18 -3.85 -45.28
N TYR A 23 -5.01 -4.68 -44.28
CA TYR A 23 -4.12 -5.85 -44.34
C TYR A 23 -4.95 -7.11 -44.58
N HIS A 24 -4.62 -7.86 -45.64
CA HIS A 24 -5.17 -9.18 -45.89
C HIS A 24 -4.46 -10.23 -45.01
N MET A 25 -5.20 -10.78 -44.07
CA MET A 25 -4.66 -11.78 -43.15
C MET A 25 -5.33 -13.14 -43.40
N THR A 26 -4.54 -14.18 -43.65
CA THR A 26 -5.09 -15.54 -43.83
C THR A 26 -5.66 -16.07 -42.52
N ARG A 27 -6.70 -16.90 -42.55
CA ARG A 27 -7.38 -17.48 -41.36
C ARG A 27 -6.38 -18.14 -40.38
N LYS A 28 -5.31 -18.74 -40.86
CA LYS A 28 -4.26 -19.29 -39.97
C LYS A 28 -3.53 -18.23 -39.17
N LYS A 29 -3.17 -17.12 -39.81
CA LYS A 29 -2.50 -15.98 -39.12
C LYS A 29 -3.45 -15.26 -38.16
N ALA A 30 -4.73 -15.13 -38.50
CA ALA A 30 -5.74 -14.57 -37.63
C ALA A 30 -5.95 -15.41 -36.36
N ARG A 31 -6.00 -16.73 -36.47
CA ARG A 31 -6.10 -17.64 -35.31
C ARG A 31 -4.89 -17.54 -34.39
N ILE A 32 -3.68 -17.46 -34.96
CA ILE A 32 -2.45 -17.29 -34.19
C ILE A 32 -2.45 -15.93 -33.43
N LEU A 33 -2.89 -14.87 -34.10
CA LEU A 33 -2.99 -13.54 -33.48
C LEU A 33 -3.98 -13.52 -32.33
N VAL A 34 -5.16 -14.14 -32.48
CA VAL A 34 -6.17 -14.26 -31.42
C VAL A 34 -5.66 -15.09 -30.26
N MET A 35 -4.97 -16.19 -30.52
CA MET A 35 -4.34 -17.00 -29.48
C MET A 35 -3.24 -16.22 -28.72
N LEU A 36 -2.38 -15.49 -29.43
CA LEU A 36 -1.37 -14.63 -28.82
C LEU A 36 -1.99 -13.52 -27.97
N LEU A 37 -3.05 -12.88 -28.46
CA LEU A 37 -3.77 -11.83 -27.72
C LEU A 37 -4.43 -12.38 -26.46
N SER A 38 -5.01 -13.59 -26.52
CA SER A 38 -5.61 -14.24 -25.34
C SER A 38 -4.58 -14.61 -24.29
N VAL A 39 -3.38 -15.06 -24.69
CA VAL A 39 -2.27 -15.35 -23.78
C VAL A 39 -1.75 -14.08 -23.12
N VAL A 40 -1.63 -12.97 -23.85
CA VAL A 40 -1.23 -11.67 -23.30
C VAL A 40 -2.29 -11.16 -22.32
N CYS A 41 -3.59 -11.30 -22.60
CA CYS A 41 -4.64 -10.95 -21.67
C CYS A 41 -4.63 -11.82 -20.39
N LEU A 42 -4.34 -13.12 -20.52
CA LEU A 42 -4.22 -14.02 -19.36
C LEU A 42 -2.99 -13.68 -18.50
N LEU A 43 -1.88 -13.25 -19.09
CA LEU A 43 -0.69 -12.82 -18.38
C LEU A 43 -0.85 -11.45 -17.69
N SER A 44 -1.68 -10.56 -18.22
CA SER A 44 -1.95 -9.25 -17.60
C SER A 44 -2.87 -9.32 -16.38
N VAL A 45 -3.66 -10.38 -16.21
CA VAL A 45 -4.53 -10.59 -15.04
C VAL A 45 -3.74 -11.09 -13.82
N THR A 46 -2.51 -11.58 -13.99
CA THR A 46 -1.68 -12.06 -12.87
C THR A 46 -0.89 -10.97 -12.16
N CYS A 47 -1.09 -9.68 -12.50
CA CYS A 47 -0.72 -8.58 -11.61
C CYS A 47 -1.78 -8.46 -10.50
N LEU A 48 -2.03 -9.58 -9.80
CA LEU A 48 -2.64 -9.56 -8.48
C LEU A 48 -1.70 -8.71 -7.63
N CYS A 49 -2.12 -7.50 -7.31
CA CYS A 49 -1.63 -6.81 -6.15
C CYS A 49 -1.70 -7.83 -5.00
N PHE A 50 -0.56 -8.38 -4.64
CA PHE A 50 -0.39 -8.89 -3.29
C PHE A 50 -0.52 -7.67 -2.38
N ALA A 51 -1.76 -7.25 -2.13
CA ALA A 51 -2.06 -6.54 -0.92
C ALA A 51 -1.61 -7.52 0.17
N GLU A 52 -0.45 -7.24 0.74
CA GLU A 52 0.04 -7.92 1.93
C GLU A 52 -1.13 -7.87 2.91
N ALA A 53 -1.82 -8.99 3.04
CA ALA A 53 -2.90 -9.11 4.00
C ALA A 53 -2.28 -8.69 5.34
N PRO A 54 -2.84 -7.70 6.05
CA PRO A 54 -2.29 -7.33 7.34
C PRO A 54 -2.21 -8.62 8.14
N SER A 55 -0.99 -9.03 8.49
CA SER A 55 -0.78 -10.17 9.37
C SER A 55 -1.58 -9.84 10.63
N ILE A 56 -2.70 -10.54 10.80
CA ILE A 56 -3.50 -10.43 12.03
C ILE A 56 -2.65 -11.13 13.09
N LEU A 57 -1.68 -10.39 13.60
CA LEU A 57 -1.02 -10.73 14.84
C LEU A 57 -2.15 -10.74 15.88
N ARG A 58 -2.57 -11.95 16.28
CA ARG A 58 -3.56 -12.13 17.33
C ARG A 58 -2.91 -11.79 18.66
N TYR A 59 -2.89 -10.53 18.97
CA TYR A 59 -2.51 -10.07 20.28
C TYR A 59 -3.61 -10.47 21.27
N LYS A 60 -3.20 -11.01 22.43
CA LYS A 60 -4.15 -11.45 23.46
C LYS A 60 -4.81 -10.27 24.18
N HIS A 61 -4.01 -9.25 24.49
CA HIS A 61 -4.43 -8.11 25.30
C HIS A 61 -4.56 -6.81 24.50
N THR A 62 -4.10 -6.77 23.24
CA THR A 62 -4.18 -5.60 22.36
C THR A 62 -5.24 -5.79 21.30
N SER A 63 -6.30 -4.98 21.33
CA SER A 63 -7.34 -5.02 20.31
C SER A 63 -6.94 -4.29 19.03
N ARG A 64 -6.17 -3.19 19.16
CA ARG A 64 -5.75 -2.37 18.02
C ARG A 64 -4.52 -1.54 18.33
N ILE A 65 -3.60 -1.46 17.35
CA ILE A 65 -2.51 -0.49 17.32
C ILE A 65 -2.48 0.22 15.97
N THR A 66 -2.17 1.52 15.96
CA THR A 66 -2.11 2.33 14.74
C THR A 66 -0.88 3.22 14.73
N ALA A 67 -0.37 3.50 13.51
CA ALA A 67 0.64 4.52 13.26
C ALA A 67 0.25 5.31 12.02
N TYR A 68 0.43 6.62 12.06
CA TYR A 68 0.14 7.52 10.94
C TYR A 68 1.23 8.58 10.81
N LEU A 69 1.61 8.87 9.58
CA LEU A 69 2.49 9.98 9.23
C LEU A 69 1.81 10.85 8.16
N GLY A 70 1.56 12.11 8.50
CA GLY A 70 1.22 13.18 7.55
C GLY A 70 2.44 14.07 7.34
N ILE A 71 2.70 14.53 6.11
CA ILE A 71 3.73 15.55 5.86
C ILE A 71 3.11 16.66 5.01
N SER A 72 3.22 17.90 5.49
CA SER A 72 2.75 19.08 4.78
C SER A 72 3.53 20.31 5.24
N GLY A 73 3.97 21.17 4.30
CA GLY A 73 4.64 22.42 4.60
C GLY A 73 5.92 22.27 5.47
N GLY A 74 6.70 21.19 5.27
CA GLY A 74 7.88 20.92 6.09
C GLY A 74 7.59 20.49 7.54
N MET A 75 6.32 20.16 7.84
CA MET A 75 5.89 19.63 9.15
C MET A 75 5.47 18.18 9.01
N ALA A 76 5.98 17.31 9.88
CA ALA A 76 5.53 15.93 10.03
C ALA A 76 4.49 15.84 11.15
N ASP A 77 3.29 15.38 10.84
CA ASP A 77 2.22 15.07 11.79
C ASP A 77 2.25 13.57 12.09
N CYS A 78 2.68 13.26 13.31
CA CYS A 78 2.90 11.90 13.78
C CYS A 78 1.78 11.52 14.75
N ARG A 79 1.01 10.49 14.41
CA ARG A 79 -0.08 10.00 15.26
C ARG A 79 0.06 8.52 15.52
N GLY A 80 -0.33 8.12 16.71
CA GLY A 80 -0.41 6.72 17.09
C GLY A 80 -1.51 6.48 18.09
N SER A 81 -1.99 5.25 18.16
CA SER A 81 -2.88 4.81 19.23
C SER A 81 -2.68 3.33 19.53
N VAL A 82 -2.90 2.93 20.78
CA VAL A 82 -3.02 1.55 21.20
C VAL A 82 -4.26 1.39 22.06
N ALA A 83 -5.10 0.41 21.73
CA ALA A 83 -6.33 0.09 22.45
C ALA A 83 -6.20 -1.30 23.05
N PRO A 84 -6.37 -1.47 24.36
CA PRO A 84 -6.46 -2.77 24.99
C PRO A 84 -7.76 -3.48 24.65
N SER A 85 -7.79 -4.82 24.74
CA SER A 85 -8.99 -5.67 24.62
C SER A 85 -9.72 -5.87 25.96
N GLU A 86 -9.05 -5.54 27.04
CA GLU A 86 -9.50 -5.74 28.42
C GLU A 86 -9.28 -4.44 29.23
N PRO A 87 -9.92 -4.27 30.41
CA PRO A 87 -9.75 -3.08 31.24
C PRO A 87 -8.39 -3.06 31.97
N VAL A 88 -7.32 -3.04 31.21
CA VAL A 88 -5.92 -2.99 31.70
C VAL A 88 -5.23 -1.72 31.24
N ASP A 89 -4.14 -1.37 31.90
CA ASP A 89 -3.31 -0.23 31.55
C ASP A 89 -2.53 -0.49 30.28
N CYS A 90 -2.33 0.57 29.49
CA CYS A 90 -1.53 0.50 28.29
C CYS A 90 -0.60 1.71 28.16
N SER A 91 0.54 1.50 27.50
CA SER A 91 1.48 2.54 27.13
C SER A 91 1.73 2.54 25.62
N LEU A 92 2.00 3.72 25.09
CA LEU A 92 2.24 3.97 23.68
C LEU A 92 3.51 4.81 23.54
N ARG A 93 4.43 4.39 22.69
CA ARG A 93 5.56 5.18 22.23
C ARG A 93 5.49 5.35 20.72
N VAL A 94 5.48 6.59 20.24
CA VAL A 94 5.49 6.93 18.81
C VAL A 94 6.85 7.48 18.45
N VAL A 95 7.48 6.93 17.43
CA VAL A 95 8.85 7.27 17.01
C VAL A 95 8.82 7.67 15.54
N LEU A 96 9.36 8.85 15.23
CA LEU A 96 9.62 9.31 13.87
C LEU A 96 11.04 8.90 13.47
N TYR A 97 11.17 8.22 12.34
CA TYR A 97 12.44 7.83 11.74
C TYR A 97 12.67 8.54 10.42
N LYS A 98 13.93 8.91 10.15
CA LYS A 98 14.42 9.36 8.86
C LYS A 98 15.33 8.29 8.26
N GLN A 99 15.20 8.05 6.96
CA GLN A 99 16.09 7.15 6.24
C GLN A 99 17.44 7.81 5.99
N SER A 100 18.51 7.08 6.27
CA SER A 100 19.91 7.47 6.01
C SER A 100 20.61 6.28 5.35
N GLY A 101 20.76 6.33 4.03
CA GLY A 101 21.21 5.17 3.24
C GLY A 101 20.25 3.99 3.38
N SER A 102 20.74 2.86 3.85
CA SER A 102 19.93 1.65 4.12
C SER A 102 19.37 1.57 5.54
N THR A 103 19.68 2.52 6.42
CA THR A 103 19.29 2.50 7.83
C THR A 103 18.22 3.53 8.16
N TRP A 104 17.53 3.31 9.30
CA TRP A 104 16.54 4.24 9.83
C TRP A 104 17.05 4.86 11.11
N ILE A 105 17.20 6.18 11.15
CA ILE A 105 17.68 6.94 12.29
C ILE A 105 16.48 7.58 12.98
N GLN A 106 16.40 7.45 14.32
CA GLN A 106 15.37 8.10 15.12
C GLN A 106 15.58 9.62 15.10
N VAL A 107 14.53 10.36 14.74
CA VAL A 107 14.51 11.82 14.74
C VAL A 107 13.81 12.37 15.98
N ALA A 108 12.68 11.77 16.33
CA ALA A 108 11.89 12.18 17.49
C ALA A 108 11.15 10.98 18.11
N SER A 109 10.82 11.08 19.40
CA SER A 109 10.06 10.06 20.12
C SER A 109 9.18 10.71 21.18
N TRP A 110 7.97 10.21 21.33
CA TRP A 110 6.99 10.67 22.32
C TRP A 110 6.29 9.47 22.94
N THR A 111 5.82 9.64 24.18
CA THR A 111 5.10 8.61 24.92
C THR A 111 3.76 9.12 25.42
N ALA A 112 2.81 8.21 25.56
CA ALA A 112 1.53 8.41 26.18
C ALA A 112 1.12 7.13 26.91
N SER A 113 0.28 7.22 27.94
CA SER A 113 -0.28 6.07 28.64
C SER A 113 -1.75 6.31 28.93
N ALA A 114 -2.47 5.22 29.13
CA ALA A 114 -3.86 5.23 29.55
C ALA A 114 -4.13 4.05 30.49
N ALA A 115 -5.02 4.25 31.45
CA ALA A 115 -5.35 3.26 32.47
C ALA A 115 -6.75 2.69 32.26
N GLY A 116 -7.01 1.53 32.87
CA GLY A 116 -8.36 0.97 33.03
C GLY A 116 -9.07 0.64 31.71
N GLY A 117 -8.35 0.21 30.68
CA GLY A 117 -8.95 -0.14 29.39
C GLY A 117 -9.13 1.03 28.42
N ALA A 118 -8.73 2.24 28.80
CA ALA A 118 -8.78 3.39 27.92
C ALA A 118 -7.71 3.28 26.82
N THR A 119 -8.00 3.84 25.63
CA THR A 119 -7.05 3.90 24.51
C THR A 119 -5.99 4.96 24.75
N ALA A 120 -4.71 4.59 24.79
CA ALA A 120 -3.62 5.56 24.74
C ALA A 120 -3.52 6.14 23.32
N ARG A 121 -3.51 7.46 23.20
CA ARG A 121 -3.44 8.21 21.93
C ARG A 121 -2.37 9.27 22.00
N LEU A 122 -1.73 9.50 20.86
CA LEU A 122 -0.70 10.52 20.72
C LEU A 122 -0.82 11.19 19.36
N SER A 123 -0.77 12.52 19.35
CA SER A 123 -0.67 13.33 18.13
C SER A 123 0.36 14.43 18.40
N LYS A 124 1.43 14.45 17.61
CA LYS A 124 2.53 15.43 17.72
C LYS A 124 2.98 15.84 16.33
N SER A 125 3.37 17.11 16.20
CA SER A 125 3.94 17.64 14.99
C SER A 125 5.37 18.11 15.25
N THR A 126 6.24 17.93 14.26
CA THR A 126 7.64 18.39 14.31
C THR A 126 8.10 18.84 12.93
N SER A 127 9.00 19.80 12.88
CA SER A 127 9.61 20.24 11.63
C SER A 127 10.53 19.15 11.06
N VAL A 128 10.50 18.96 9.75
CA VAL A 128 11.32 17.99 9.03
C VAL A 128 11.89 18.65 7.77
N GLY A 129 13.16 18.37 7.49
CA GLY A 129 13.80 18.74 6.23
C GLY A 129 13.58 17.71 5.13
N SER A 130 14.28 17.87 4.00
CA SER A 130 14.26 16.90 2.91
C SER A 130 14.68 15.51 3.37
N GLY A 131 14.07 14.48 2.80
CA GLY A 131 14.36 13.09 3.12
C GLY A 131 13.13 12.20 3.19
N THR A 132 13.35 10.93 3.50
CA THR A 132 12.31 9.90 3.58
C THR A 132 12.06 9.54 5.03
N TYR A 133 10.79 9.46 5.43
CA TYR A 133 10.36 9.32 6.81
C TYR A 133 9.33 8.21 6.98
N LYS A 134 9.30 7.60 8.16
CA LYS A 134 8.23 6.74 8.65
C LYS A 134 7.99 6.95 10.14
N VAL A 135 6.78 6.63 10.59
CA VAL A 135 6.43 6.58 12.01
C VAL A 135 6.24 5.12 12.42
N VAL A 136 6.76 4.76 13.57
CA VAL A 136 6.49 3.48 14.21
C VAL A 136 5.88 3.73 15.58
N SER A 137 4.73 3.12 15.83
CA SER A 137 4.08 3.08 17.13
C SER A 137 4.42 1.77 17.82
N TYR A 138 4.92 1.84 19.03
CA TYR A 138 5.15 0.72 19.93
C TYR A 138 4.17 0.79 21.07
N GLY A 139 3.38 -0.25 21.25
CA GLY A 139 2.40 -0.36 22.34
C GLY A 139 2.78 -1.46 23.31
N THR A 140 2.54 -1.24 24.60
CA THR A 140 2.62 -2.28 25.63
C THR A 140 1.29 -2.32 26.36
N VAL A 141 0.65 -3.50 26.40
CA VAL A 141 -0.64 -3.75 27.03
C VAL A 141 -0.52 -5.00 27.87
N ALA A 142 -0.71 -4.90 29.20
CA ALA A 142 -0.54 -6.03 30.12
C ALA A 142 0.76 -6.82 29.93
N GLY A 143 1.87 -6.12 29.61
CA GLY A 143 3.17 -6.75 29.33
C GLY A 143 3.35 -7.28 27.90
N GLU A 144 2.29 -7.30 27.09
CA GLU A 144 2.34 -7.66 25.67
C GLU A 144 2.88 -6.49 24.85
N ASN A 145 3.93 -6.71 24.07
CA ASN A 145 4.52 -5.71 23.18
C ASN A 145 3.99 -5.85 21.75
N THR A 146 3.54 -4.75 21.19
CA THR A 146 2.97 -4.68 19.85
C THR A 146 3.52 -3.48 19.09
N SER A 147 3.49 -3.52 17.76
CA SER A 147 3.94 -2.39 16.94
C SER A 147 3.13 -2.24 15.66
N ALA A 148 3.06 -1.01 15.17
CA ALA A 148 2.52 -0.67 13.85
C ALA A 148 3.44 0.35 13.18
N THR A 149 3.55 0.25 11.85
CA THR A 149 4.34 1.18 11.04
C THR A 149 3.42 1.94 10.08
N SER A 150 3.65 3.25 9.93
CA SER A 150 2.95 4.07 8.96
C SER A 150 3.42 3.81 7.53
N ALA A 151 2.71 4.34 6.54
CA ALA A 151 3.26 4.49 5.20
C ALA A 151 4.53 5.35 5.22
N ILE A 152 5.47 5.05 4.33
CA ILE A 152 6.69 5.82 4.12
C ILE A 152 6.33 7.07 3.30
N LYS A 153 6.88 8.23 3.69
CA LYS A 153 6.67 9.51 2.98
C LYS A 153 7.99 10.22 2.75
N SER A 154 8.12 10.86 1.59
CA SER A 154 9.29 11.65 1.22
C SER A 154 8.97 13.14 1.19
N VAL A 155 9.93 13.94 1.65
CA VAL A 155 9.97 15.40 1.54
C VAL A 155 11.07 15.74 0.53
N PRO A 156 10.76 16.47 -0.54
CA PRO A 156 11.74 16.89 -1.55
C PRO A 156 12.81 17.81 -0.99
#